data_7657fdbcb9dafba7ff045de1fcd701cb
#
_entry.id   7657fdbcb9dafba7ff045de1fcd701cb
#
_cell.length_a   1.000
_cell.length_b   1.000
_cell.length_c   1.000
_cell.angle_alpha   90.00
_cell.angle_beta   90.00
_cell.angle_gamma   90.00
#
_symmetry.space_group_name_H-M   'P 1'
#
loop_
_entity.id
_entity.type
_entity.pdbx_description
1 polymer ?
#
loop_
_entity_poly.entity_id
_entity_poly.type
_entity_poly.pdbx_seq_one_letter_code
_entity_poly.pdbx_strand_id
1 'polypeptide(L)'
;MKKRIVNIDKKLCNGCGACALACHEGAIEMIDGKAELTRKDFCDGLGDCIGACPVNAIVFADADASDDSSRNKRKQTNQSTYRSSQVPSQLMQWPCQIKLVPVNAPYFDGADLLVAADCTAFSYGNFHNDFMKNRITLIGCPKLDSTDYSEKLTSIIKNNNIKSIKVLRMEVMCCSGLELACKKALAASGKVIPITVTTVTTDGKIAE
;
A
#
# COMPACT_ATOMS: atom_id res chain seq x y z
N MET A 1 -11.18 9.00 -5.09
CA MET A 1 -10.10 8.63 -6.03
C MET A 1 -10.79 8.09 -7.27
N LYS A 2 -10.45 8.60 -8.45
CA LYS A 2 -10.90 7.97 -9.68
C LYS A 2 -10.21 6.62 -9.80
N LYS A 3 -10.97 5.57 -10.04
CA LYS A 3 -10.43 4.23 -10.26
C LYS A 3 -9.61 4.24 -11.54
N ARG A 4 -8.31 3.98 -11.47
CA ARG A 4 -7.48 3.78 -12.66
C ARG A 4 -7.72 2.39 -13.19
N ILE A 5 -7.91 2.29 -14.47
CA ILE A 5 -8.01 1.03 -15.20
C ILE A 5 -6.95 1.02 -16.29
N VAL A 6 -6.67 -0.14 -16.86
CA VAL A 6 -5.79 -0.23 -18.02
C VAL A 6 -6.57 -0.04 -19.31
N ASN A 7 -5.95 0.61 -20.28
CA ASN A 7 -6.42 0.66 -21.67
C ASN A 7 -5.42 -0.06 -22.57
N ILE A 8 -5.92 -0.90 -23.46
CA ILE A 8 -5.10 -1.72 -24.35
C ILE A 8 -5.27 -1.21 -25.79
N ASP A 9 -4.17 -0.73 -26.36
CA ASP A 9 -4.16 -0.33 -27.78
C ASP A 9 -4.15 -1.58 -28.66
N LYS A 10 -5.28 -1.87 -29.29
CA LYS A 10 -5.45 -3.02 -30.18
C LYS A 10 -4.55 -2.96 -31.44
N LYS A 11 -4.09 -1.76 -31.84
CA LYS A 11 -3.19 -1.62 -33.00
C LYS A 11 -1.76 -2.05 -32.64
N LEU A 12 -1.30 -1.70 -31.44
CA LEU A 12 0.01 -2.08 -30.93
C LEU A 12 0.06 -3.52 -30.42
N CYS A 13 -1.06 -4.05 -29.93
CA CYS A 13 -1.14 -5.40 -29.40
C CYS A 13 -0.77 -6.45 -30.46
N ASN A 14 0.22 -7.31 -30.17
CA ASN A 14 0.65 -8.41 -31.04
C ASN A 14 -0.02 -9.76 -30.75
N GLY A 15 -0.94 -9.80 -29.75
CA GLY A 15 -1.67 -11.01 -29.40
C GLY A 15 -0.90 -12.06 -28.58
N CYS A 16 0.22 -11.71 -27.95
CA CYS A 16 1.07 -12.67 -27.23
C CYS A 16 0.43 -13.25 -25.95
N GLY A 17 -0.64 -12.66 -25.40
CA GLY A 17 -1.35 -13.14 -24.22
C GLY A 17 -0.64 -12.92 -22.88
N ALA A 18 0.57 -12.36 -22.85
CA ALA A 18 1.34 -12.18 -21.61
C ALA A 18 0.60 -11.35 -20.56
N CYS A 19 -0.13 -10.33 -20.99
CA CYS A 19 -0.93 -9.48 -20.09
C CYS A 19 -2.15 -10.19 -19.50
N ALA A 20 -2.76 -11.12 -20.22
CA ALA A 20 -3.86 -11.93 -19.70
C ALA A 20 -3.37 -12.91 -18.63
N LEU A 21 -2.17 -13.49 -18.81
CA LEU A 21 -1.54 -14.35 -17.81
C LEU A 21 -1.09 -13.57 -16.57
N ALA A 22 -0.64 -12.32 -16.74
CA ALA A 22 -0.18 -11.47 -15.64
C ALA A 22 -1.33 -10.78 -14.88
N CYS A 23 -2.56 -10.86 -15.36
CA CYS A 23 -3.72 -10.29 -14.69
C CYS A 23 -4.26 -11.26 -13.64
N HIS A 24 -3.89 -11.08 -12.38
CA HIS A 24 -4.33 -11.93 -11.27
C HIS A 24 -5.85 -11.90 -11.07
N GLU A 25 -6.50 -10.80 -11.42
CA GLU A 25 -7.96 -10.63 -11.34
C GLU A 25 -8.71 -11.22 -12.54
N GLY A 26 -8.00 -11.73 -13.54
CA GLY A 26 -8.60 -12.27 -14.76
C GLY A 26 -9.49 -11.27 -15.51
N ALA A 27 -9.16 -9.97 -15.43
CA ALA A 27 -9.93 -8.90 -16.06
C ALA A 27 -9.64 -8.73 -17.56
N ILE A 28 -8.53 -9.35 -18.04
CA ILE A 28 -8.08 -9.27 -19.44
C ILE A 28 -8.29 -10.63 -20.10
N GLU A 29 -8.97 -10.64 -21.24
CA GLU A 29 -9.21 -11.82 -22.05
C GLU A 29 -8.65 -11.63 -23.46
N MET A 30 -8.37 -12.74 -24.13
CA MET A 30 -7.95 -12.74 -25.54
C MET A 30 -9.17 -12.91 -26.44
N ILE A 31 -9.49 -11.88 -27.23
CA ILE A 31 -10.60 -11.87 -28.17
C ILE A 31 -10.04 -11.61 -29.57
N ASP A 32 -10.34 -12.45 -30.52
CA ASP A 32 -9.88 -12.38 -31.91
C ASP A 32 -8.37 -12.16 -32.04
N GLY A 33 -7.59 -12.85 -31.16
CA GLY A 33 -6.14 -12.76 -31.15
C GLY A 33 -5.57 -11.46 -30.56
N LYS A 34 -6.38 -10.63 -29.91
CA LYS A 34 -5.96 -9.39 -29.23
C LYS A 34 -6.39 -9.42 -27.76
N ALA A 35 -5.60 -8.79 -26.90
CA ALA A 35 -5.97 -8.62 -25.53
C ALA A 35 -7.04 -7.54 -25.37
N GLU A 36 -8.03 -7.79 -24.51
CA GLU A 36 -9.13 -6.86 -24.24
C GLU A 36 -9.47 -6.85 -22.74
N LEU A 37 -9.69 -5.68 -22.17
CA LEU A 37 -10.18 -5.53 -20.80
C LEU A 37 -11.70 -5.75 -20.81
N THR A 38 -12.14 -6.99 -20.57
CA THR A 38 -13.55 -7.40 -20.62
C THR A 38 -14.30 -7.08 -19.34
N ARG A 39 -13.58 -7.14 -18.20
CA ARG A 39 -14.15 -6.91 -16.88
C ARG A 39 -13.49 -5.71 -16.19
N LYS A 40 -13.93 -4.50 -16.55
CA LYS A 40 -13.39 -3.23 -16.02
C LYS A 40 -13.54 -3.10 -14.50
N ASP A 41 -14.58 -3.67 -13.94
CA ASP A 41 -14.90 -3.71 -12.50
C ASP A 41 -13.92 -4.57 -11.71
N PHE A 42 -13.36 -5.61 -12.31
CA PHE A 42 -12.35 -6.48 -11.70
C PHE A 42 -10.92 -5.94 -11.81
N CYS A 43 -10.64 -4.99 -12.70
CA CYS A 43 -9.32 -4.39 -12.81
C CYS A 43 -8.98 -3.64 -11.51
N ASP A 44 -7.96 -4.06 -10.80
CA ASP A 44 -7.46 -3.45 -9.54
C ASP A 44 -6.62 -2.18 -9.79
N GLY A 45 -6.16 -1.97 -11.03
CA GLY A 45 -5.33 -0.82 -11.41
C GLY A 45 -3.88 -0.92 -10.91
N LEU A 46 -3.40 -2.09 -10.50
CA LEU A 46 -2.01 -2.30 -10.07
C LEU A 46 -1.03 -2.21 -11.23
N GLY A 47 -1.42 -2.67 -12.42
CA GLY A 47 -0.63 -2.50 -13.63
C GLY A 47 0.40 -3.60 -13.92
N ASP A 48 0.31 -4.78 -13.29
CA ASP A 48 1.19 -5.92 -13.55
C ASP A 48 1.17 -6.33 -15.03
N CYS A 49 0.01 -6.19 -15.67
CA CYS A 49 -0.16 -6.42 -17.10
C CYS A 49 0.62 -5.42 -17.99
N ILE A 50 0.91 -4.21 -17.49
CA ILE A 50 1.70 -3.18 -18.24
C ILE A 50 3.13 -3.65 -18.37
N GLY A 51 3.74 -4.05 -17.24
CA GLY A 51 5.11 -4.57 -17.22
C GLY A 51 5.29 -5.88 -18.01
N ALA A 52 4.23 -6.67 -18.15
CA ALA A 52 4.25 -7.91 -18.92
C ALA A 52 4.11 -7.72 -20.44
N CYS A 53 3.73 -6.52 -20.92
CA CYS A 53 3.49 -6.27 -22.33
C CYS A 53 4.79 -5.98 -23.10
N PRO A 54 5.29 -6.87 -23.98
CA PRO A 54 6.56 -6.68 -24.68
C PRO A 54 6.53 -5.57 -25.74
N VAL A 55 5.33 -5.12 -26.13
CA VAL A 55 5.14 -4.09 -27.18
C VAL A 55 4.58 -2.79 -26.60
N ASN A 56 4.51 -2.65 -25.28
CA ASN A 56 4.00 -1.47 -24.57
C ASN A 56 2.60 -1.03 -25.05
N ALA A 57 1.74 -1.97 -25.39
CA ALA A 57 0.39 -1.70 -25.86
C ALA A 57 -0.59 -1.33 -24.74
N ILE A 58 -0.17 -1.31 -23.49
CA ILE A 58 -1.04 -1.12 -22.32
C ILE A 58 -0.61 0.12 -21.57
N VAL A 59 -1.59 1.01 -21.29
CA VAL A 59 -1.38 2.24 -20.51
C VAL A 59 -2.48 2.38 -19.47
N PHE A 60 -2.24 3.18 -18.44
CA PHE A 60 -3.31 3.57 -17.53
C PHE A 60 -4.27 4.55 -18.19
N ALA A 61 -5.56 4.38 -17.92
CA ALA A 61 -6.62 5.30 -18.27
C ALA A 61 -7.53 5.57 -17.06
N ASP A 62 -8.17 6.74 -17.05
CA ASP A 62 -9.22 7.02 -16.08
C ASP A 62 -10.49 6.25 -16.46
N ALA A 63 -11.16 5.65 -15.50
CA ALA A 63 -12.36 4.82 -15.72
C ALA A 63 -13.54 5.56 -16.38
N ASP A 64 -13.52 6.90 -16.37
CA ASP A 64 -14.58 7.76 -16.87
C ASP A 64 -14.42 8.17 -18.35
N ALA A 65 -13.41 7.67 -19.06
CA ALA A 65 -13.16 7.98 -20.46
C ALA A 65 -13.73 6.88 -21.36
N SER A 66 -15.05 6.75 -21.46
CA SER A 66 -15.69 6.02 -22.55
C SER A 66 -17.14 6.47 -22.73
N ASP A 67 -17.39 7.01 -23.96
CA ASP A 67 -18.62 6.94 -24.72
C ASP A 67 -19.80 6.26 -24.01
N ASP A 68 -20.79 7.05 -23.63
CA ASP A 68 -22.18 6.65 -23.85
C ASP A 68 -23.10 7.86 -23.91
N SER A 69 -23.47 8.22 -25.14
CA SER A 69 -24.67 8.98 -25.44
C SER A 69 -25.85 8.01 -25.40
N SER A 70 -26.52 7.87 -24.30
CA SER A 70 -27.98 7.66 -24.22
C SER A 70 -28.44 7.16 -22.85
N ARG A 71 -29.35 7.90 -22.31
CA ARG A 71 -30.44 7.51 -21.39
C ARG A 71 -30.26 7.77 -19.88
N ASN A 72 -30.97 8.74 -19.55
CA ASN A 72 -32.16 8.71 -18.68
C ASN A 72 -32.12 9.65 -17.49
N LYS A 73 -32.86 10.73 -17.65
CA LYS A 73 -33.42 11.51 -16.53
C LYS A 73 -34.12 10.58 -15.55
N ARG A 74 -33.54 10.37 -14.38
CA ARG A 74 -34.31 9.93 -13.22
C ARG A 74 -34.05 10.85 -12.03
N LYS A 75 -35.10 11.57 -11.71
CA LYS A 75 -35.51 12.24 -10.45
C LYS A 75 -34.47 12.24 -9.34
N GLN A 76 -34.02 13.44 -9.02
CA GLN A 76 -33.46 13.81 -7.74
C GLN A 76 -34.47 13.48 -6.64
N THR A 77 -34.17 12.46 -5.85
CA THR A 77 -34.72 12.28 -4.52
C THR A 77 -33.62 12.59 -3.53
N ASN A 78 -33.93 13.46 -2.59
CA ASN A 78 -33.12 13.93 -1.46
C ASN A 78 -32.07 12.93 -1.01
N GLN A 79 -30.83 13.10 -1.46
CA GLN A 79 -29.67 12.53 -0.78
C GLN A 79 -29.20 13.57 0.25
N SER A 80 -29.54 13.28 1.48
CA SER A 80 -28.89 13.83 2.66
C SER A 80 -27.40 13.96 2.40
N THR A 81 -26.87 15.18 2.50
CA THR A 81 -25.48 15.53 2.28
C THR A 81 -24.59 14.91 3.34
N TYR A 82 -24.31 13.60 3.26
CA TYR A 82 -23.09 13.07 3.79
C TYR A 82 -21.95 13.47 2.84
N ARG A 83 -21.49 14.71 2.99
CA ARG A 83 -20.12 15.02 2.61
C ARG A 83 -19.24 14.24 3.59
N SER A 84 -18.91 13.00 3.27
CA SER A 84 -17.77 12.34 3.85
C SER A 84 -16.57 13.21 3.49
N SER A 85 -16.04 13.94 4.43
CA SER A 85 -14.70 14.52 4.33
C SER A 85 -13.75 13.32 4.25
N GLN A 86 -13.46 12.89 3.03
CA GLN A 86 -12.51 11.81 2.81
C GLN A 86 -11.17 12.28 3.36
N VAL A 87 -10.74 11.69 4.46
CA VAL A 87 -9.39 11.91 4.99
C VAL A 87 -8.41 11.35 3.95
N PRO A 88 -7.55 12.17 3.34
CA PRO A 88 -6.62 11.69 2.33
C PRO A 88 -5.63 10.70 2.94
N SER A 89 -5.28 9.68 2.18
CA SER A 89 -4.22 8.75 2.59
C SER A 89 -2.91 9.50 2.80
N GLN A 90 -2.21 9.18 3.88
CA GLN A 90 -0.88 9.70 4.19
C GLN A 90 0.22 8.67 3.85
N LEU A 91 -0.11 7.58 3.15
CA LEU A 91 0.87 6.59 2.72
C LEU A 91 1.78 7.20 1.63
N MET A 92 3.09 7.18 1.88
CA MET A 92 4.09 7.82 1.02
C MET A 92 4.86 6.83 0.13
N GLN A 93 4.76 5.52 0.40
CA GLN A 93 5.45 4.49 -0.37
C GLN A 93 4.63 3.20 -0.47
N TRP A 94 5.00 2.35 -1.40
CA TRP A 94 4.52 0.99 -1.57
C TRP A 94 5.69 0.08 -1.99
N PRO A 95 5.79 -1.17 -1.49
CA PRO A 95 4.94 -1.80 -0.47
C PRO A 95 5.19 -1.25 0.95
N CYS A 96 4.28 -1.52 1.90
CA CYS A 96 4.42 -1.11 3.31
C CYS A 96 4.74 -2.30 4.26
N GLN A 97 4.49 -3.54 3.85
CA GLN A 97 4.81 -4.72 4.67
C GLN A 97 6.32 -4.90 4.83
N ILE A 98 6.80 -5.08 6.07
CA ILE A 98 8.23 -5.24 6.38
C ILE A 98 8.87 -6.35 5.54
N LYS A 99 8.17 -7.46 5.34
CA LYS A 99 8.68 -8.59 4.55
C LYS A 99 8.84 -8.27 3.08
N LEU A 100 8.02 -7.40 2.53
CA LEU A 100 7.96 -7.09 1.10
C LEU A 100 8.80 -5.88 0.70
N VAL A 101 9.00 -4.92 1.61
CA VAL A 101 9.75 -3.70 1.31
C VAL A 101 11.21 -4.03 0.96
N PRO A 102 11.82 -3.39 -0.06
CA PRO A 102 13.24 -3.57 -0.36
C PRO A 102 14.10 -3.02 0.78
N VAL A 103 15.30 -3.58 0.96
CA VAL A 103 16.24 -3.11 1.99
C VAL A 103 16.75 -1.70 1.67
N ASN A 104 16.99 -1.44 0.38
CA ASN A 104 17.47 -0.15 -0.12
C ASN A 104 16.41 0.45 -1.04
N ALA A 105 15.92 1.64 -0.69
CA ALA A 105 15.00 2.39 -1.54
C ALA A 105 15.19 3.89 -1.33
N PRO A 106 15.00 4.71 -2.37
CA PRO A 106 15.22 6.16 -2.28
C PRO A 106 14.37 6.85 -1.21
N TYR A 107 13.17 6.32 -0.93
CA TYR A 107 12.28 6.88 0.08
C TYR A 107 12.77 6.70 1.53
N PHE A 108 13.79 5.88 1.77
CA PHE A 108 14.40 5.77 3.10
C PHE A 108 15.42 6.88 3.40
N ASP A 109 15.92 7.57 2.36
CA ASP A 109 16.92 8.62 2.59
C ASP A 109 16.30 9.81 3.33
N GLY A 110 16.86 10.12 4.49
CA GLY A 110 16.37 11.18 5.36
C GLY A 110 15.00 10.93 5.98
N ALA A 111 14.53 9.67 6.02
CA ALA A 111 13.19 9.35 6.46
C ALA A 111 13.03 9.33 7.99
N ASP A 112 11.86 9.79 8.44
CA ASP A 112 11.29 9.42 9.72
C ASP A 112 10.50 8.11 9.52
N LEU A 113 10.90 7.05 10.22
CA LEU A 113 10.36 5.72 10.04
C LEU A 113 9.24 5.44 11.05
N LEU A 114 8.08 5.00 10.57
CA LEU A 114 7.03 4.40 11.40
C LEU A 114 7.08 2.88 11.22
N VAL A 115 7.24 2.15 12.30
CA VAL A 115 7.09 0.68 12.35
C VAL A 115 5.87 0.36 13.17
N ALA A 116 4.78 -0.05 12.52
CA ALA A 116 3.48 -0.22 13.15
C ALA A 116 3.01 -1.68 13.09
N ALA A 117 2.39 -2.14 14.18
CA ALA A 117 1.69 -3.42 14.17
C ALA A 117 0.43 -3.34 13.29
N ASP A 118 0.16 -4.38 12.51
CA ASP A 118 -0.97 -4.42 11.55
C ASP A 118 -2.30 -3.99 12.16
N CYS A 119 -2.57 -4.39 13.42
CA CYS A 119 -3.83 -4.06 14.09
C CYS A 119 -4.00 -2.58 14.43
N THR A 120 -2.91 -1.79 14.52
CA THR A 120 -2.96 -0.41 15.01
C THR A 120 -3.75 0.51 14.08
N ALA A 121 -3.67 0.31 12.77
CA ALA A 121 -4.41 1.09 11.79
C ALA A 121 -5.92 0.85 11.85
N PHE A 122 -6.33 -0.35 12.28
CA PHE A 122 -7.75 -0.71 12.43
C PHE A 122 -8.31 -0.29 13.79
N SER A 123 -7.45 -0.19 14.81
CA SER A 123 -7.87 0.16 16.17
C SER A 123 -7.90 1.66 16.41
N TYR A 124 -6.95 2.41 15.84
CA TYR A 124 -6.82 3.85 16.07
C TYR A 124 -7.37 4.67 14.89
N GLY A 125 -8.48 5.36 15.12
CA GLY A 125 -9.25 6.00 14.04
C GLY A 125 -8.51 7.13 13.28
N ASN A 126 -7.55 7.84 13.91
CA ASN A 126 -6.80 8.92 13.27
C ASN A 126 -5.37 8.52 12.85
N PHE A 127 -5.17 7.22 12.57
CA PHE A 127 -3.87 6.62 12.30
C PHE A 127 -3.06 7.36 11.22
N HIS A 128 -3.71 7.73 10.11
CA HIS A 128 -3.05 8.41 9.00
C HIS A 128 -2.50 9.78 9.39
N ASN A 129 -3.27 10.58 10.11
CA ASN A 129 -2.86 11.94 10.45
C ASN A 129 -1.82 11.98 11.59
N ASP A 130 -2.00 11.13 12.62
CA ASP A 130 -1.18 11.22 13.83
C ASP A 130 0.11 10.41 13.70
N PHE A 131 0.09 9.32 12.92
CA PHE A 131 1.22 8.40 12.83
C PHE A 131 1.85 8.30 11.44
N MET A 132 1.09 8.18 10.36
CA MET A 132 1.65 8.01 9.03
C MET A 132 2.17 9.29 8.39
N LYS A 133 1.53 10.43 8.67
CA LYS A 133 1.85 11.71 8.03
C LYS A 133 3.35 12.02 8.15
N ASN A 134 3.98 12.30 7.01
CA ASN A 134 5.40 12.60 6.88
C ASN A 134 6.34 11.47 7.34
N ARG A 135 5.89 10.22 7.37
CA ARG A 135 6.71 9.06 7.73
C ARG A 135 6.66 7.97 6.68
N ILE A 136 7.78 7.32 6.49
CA ILE A 136 7.82 6.06 5.75
C ILE A 136 7.30 4.97 6.67
N THR A 137 6.24 4.30 6.26
CA THR A 137 5.48 3.39 7.12
C THR A 137 5.76 1.94 6.77
N LEU A 138 6.26 1.20 7.74
CA LEU A 138 6.44 -0.25 7.70
C LEU A 138 5.45 -0.92 8.64
N ILE A 139 4.77 -1.96 8.18
CA ILE A 139 3.79 -2.69 8.99
C ILE A 139 4.12 -4.17 9.06
N GLY A 140 3.66 -4.84 10.10
CA GLY A 140 3.81 -6.29 10.26
C GLY A 140 3.22 -6.81 11.55
N CYS A 141 3.00 -8.13 11.59
CA CYS A 141 2.55 -8.85 12.77
C CYS A 141 3.51 -10.01 13.08
N PRO A 142 4.39 -9.89 14.11
CA PRO A 142 5.35 -10.95 14.43
C PRO A 142 4.66 -12.29 14.74
N LYS A 143 3.43 -12.24 15.25
CA LYS A 143 2.66 -13.44 15.59
C LYS A 143 2.14 -14.16 14.34
N LEU A 144 1.55 -13.43 13.40
CA LEU A 144 0.99 -14.00 12.16
C LEU A 144 2.09 -14.40 11.18
N ASP A 145 3.09 -13.54 11.03
CA ASP A 145 4.21 -13.80 10.10
C ASP A 145 5.17 -14.87 10.61
N SER A 146 5.09 -15.23 11.90
CA SER A 146 5.99 -16.20 12.56
C SER A 146 7.46 -15.88 12.29
N THR A 147 7.83 -14.59 12.33
CA THR A 147 9.17 -14.11 11.96
C THR A 147 9.72 -13.12 12.97
N ASP A 148 11.05 -13.09 13.10
CA ASP A 148 11.77 -11.98 13.74
C ASP A 148 12.18 -10.97 12.67
N TYR A 149 11.61 -9.78 12.72
CA TYR A 149 11.91 -8.71 11.79
C TYR A 149 13.27 -8.03 12.03
N SER A 150 13.98 -8.38 13.11
CA SER A 150 15.20 -7.67 13.51
C SER A 150 16.27 -7.66 12.43
N GLU A 151 16.49 -8.77 11.71
CA GLU A 151 17.46 -8.85 10.62
C GLU A 151 17.13 -7.90 9.47
N LYS A 152 15.87 -7.95 9.00
CA LYS A 152 15.41 -7.08 7.90
C LYS A 152 15.48 -5.61 8.29
N LEU A 153 15.00 -5.26 9.49
CA LEU A 153 15.06 -3.89 10.02
C LEU A 153 16.50 -3.43 10.24
N THR A 154 17.39 -4.31 10.73
CA THR A 154 18.83 -4.00 10.82
C THR A 154 19.40 -3.60 9.46
N SER A 155 19.10 -4.39 8.44
CA SER A 155 19.58 -4.11 7.08
C SER A 155 19.04 -2.79 6.55
N ILE A 156 17.76 -2.48 6.77
CA ILE A 156 17.16 -1.20 6.38
C ILE A 156 17.83 -0.03 7.12
N ILE A 157 17.96 -0.12 8.46
CA ILE A 157 18.54 0.96 9.27
C ILE A 157 20.02 1.17 8.90
N LYS A 158 20.80 0.09 8.75
CA LYS A 158 22.23 0.15 8.45
C LYS A 158 22.53 0.78 7.11
N ASN A 159 21.75 0.45 6.07
CA ASN A 159 22.06 0.83 4.70
C ASN A 159 21.40 2.15 4.25
N ASN A 160 20.53 2.75 5.07
CA ASN A 160 19.82 3.98 4.70
C ASN A 160 19.98 5.06 5.76
N ASN A 161 19.82 6.32 5.37
CA ASN A 161 19.91 7.48 6.26
C ASN A 161 18.56 7.72 6.98
N ILE A 162 18.27 6.93 8.03
CA ILE A 162 17.05 7.06 8.83
C ILE A 162 17.27 8.12 9.93
N LYS A 163 16.35 9.07 10.07
CA LYS A 163 16.40 10.15 11.06
C LYS A 163 15.82 9.75 12.40
N SER A 164 14.69 9.08 12.39
CA SER A 164 14.00 8.65 13.62
C SER A 164 13.22 7.38 13.39
N ILE A 165 12.91 6.66 14.48
CA ILE A 165 12.07 5.46 14.44
C ILE A 165 10.94 5.65 15.45
N LYS A 166 9.70 5.57 15.00
CA LYS A 166 8.52 5.46 15.84
C LYS A 166 7.96 4.06 15.75
N VAL A 167 7.87 3.36 16.87
CA VAL A 167 7.20 2.05 16.97
C VAL A 167 5.79 2.28 17.48
N LEU A 168 4.80 1.75 16.75
CA LEU A 168 3.41 1.77 17.16
C LEU A 168 2.91 0.34 17.34
N ARG A 169 2.46 -0.01 18.55
CA ARG A 169 2.01 -1.35 18.88
C ARG A 169 0.71 -1.35 19.65
N MET A 170 0.01 -2.47 19.64
CA MET A 170 -1.11 -2.69 20.56
C MET A 170 -0.59 -3.04 21.96
N GLU A 171 -1.41 -2.81 22.99
CA GLU A 171 -1.13 -3.17 24.39
C GLU A 171 -0.99 -4.68 24.62
N VAL A 172 -1.47 -5.49 23.70
CA VAL A 172 -1.50 -6.94 23.80
C VAL A 172 -0.10 -7.57 23.65
N MET A 173 0.13 -8.69 24.35
CA MET A 173 1.43 -9.38 24.44
C MET A 173 2.02 -9.75 23.07
N CYS A 174 1.19 -10.13 22.10
CA CYS A 174 1.68 -10.54 20.78
C CYS A 174 2.36 -9.41 20.00
N CYS A 175 2.11 -8.14 20.33
CA CYS A 175 2.76 -6.98 19.69
C CYS A 175 4.11 -6.59 20.30
N SER A 176 4.48 -7.12 21.45
CA SER A 176 5.77 -6.81 22.11
C SER A 176 6.97 -7.24 21.27
N GLY A 177 6.80 -8.28 20.45
CA GLY A 177 7.84 -8.75 19.52
C GLY A 177 8.27 -7.71 18.48
N LEU A 178 7.35 -6.83 18.05
CA LEU A 178 7.68 -5.77 17.09
C LEU A 178 8.59 -4.70 17.71
N GLU A 179 8.28 -4.29 18.93
CA GLU A 179 9.13 -3.35 19.69
C GLU A 179 10.51 -3.94 19.92
N LEU A 180 10.58 -5.20 20.36
CA LEU A 180 11.84 -5.89 20.58
C LEU A 180 12.68 -6.00 19.32
N ALA A 181 12.04 -6.33 18.16
CA ALA A 181 12.71 -6.40 16.88
C ALA A 181 13.30 -5.04 16.46
N CYS A 182 12.58 -3.94 16.66
CA CYS A 182 13.10 -2.59 16.39
C CYS A 182 14.29 -2.23 17.27
N LYS A 183 14.23 -2.51 18.57
CA LYS A 183 15.34 -2.25 19.51
C LYS A 183 16.57 -3.08 19.18
N LYS A 184 16.40 -4.38 18.88
CA LYS A 184 17.50 -5.26 18.44
C LYS A 184 18.11 -4.75 17.12
N ALA A 185 17.27 -4.38 16.17
CA ALA A 185 17.71 -3.89 14.87
C ALA A 185 18.54 -2.60 15.01
N LEU A 186 18.08 -1.66 15.81
CA LEU A 186 18.83 -0.43 16.08
C LEU A 186 20.19 -0.72 16.72
N ALA A 187 20.22 -1.56 17.74
CA ALA A 187 21.48 -1.95 18.40
C ALA A 187 22.45 -2.63 17.42
N ALA A 188 21.96 -3.56 16.58
CA ALA A 188 22.77 -4.28 15.61
C ALA A 188 23.22 -3.41 14.42
N SER A 189 22.53 -2.31 14.13
CA SER A 189 22.90 -1.39 13.04
C SER A 189 24.14 -0.56 13.31
N GLY A 190 24.51 -0.41 14.58
CA GLY A 190 25.62 0.46 15.04
C GLY A 190 25.32 1.96 14.92
N LYS A 191 24.08 2.35 14.60
CA LYS A 191 23.66 3.75 14.48
C LYS A 191 23.00 4.26 15.76
N VAL A 192 23.14 5.55 16.02
CA VAL A 192 22.45 6.24 17.12
C VAL A 192 21.29 7.02 16.52
N ILE A 193 20.09 6.47 16.62
CA ILE A 193 18.87 7.05 16.06
C ILE A 193 17.81 7.11 17.18
N PRO A 194 17.10 8.24 17.35
CA PRO A 194 16.03 8.31 18.34
C PRO A 194 14.92 7.31 18.01
N ILE A 195 14.54 6.52 19.02
CA ILE A 195 13.43 5.58 18.94
C ILE A 195 12.37 5.92 19.99
N THR A 196 11.12 5.99 19.56
CA THR A 196 9.96 6.21 20.44
C THR A 196 8.95 5.08 20.27
N VAL A 197 8.31 4.67 21.36
CA VAL A 197 7.27 3.64 21.36
C VAL A 197 5.96 4.27 21.80
N THR A 198 4.90 4.02 21.05
CA THR A 198 3.54 4.39 21.41
C THR A 198 2.69 3.13 21.43
N THR A 199 1.87 2.99 22.46
CA THR A 199 0.98 1.84 22.62
C THR A 199 -0.46 2.28 22.39
N VAL A 200 -1.19 1.50 21.59
CA VAL A 200 -2.62 1.67 21.34
C VAL A 200 -3.36 0.59 22.13
N THR A 201 -4.39 1.00 22.84
CA THR A 201 -5.26 0.09 23.59
C THR A 201 -6.25 -0.62 22.68
N THR A 202 -6.87 -1.69 23.14
CA THR A 202 -7.84 -2.45 22.36
C THR A 202 -9.15 -1.68 22.11
N ASP A 203 -9.42 -0.62 22.89
CA ASP A 203 -10.53 0.31 22.67
C ASP A 203 -10.15 1.54 21.80
N GLY A 204 -8.96 1.50 21.19
CA GLY A 204 -8.53 2.49 20.19
C GLY A 204 -8.00 3.80 20.75
N LYS A 205 -7.50 3.82 21.96
CA LYS A 205 -6.87 4.99 22.60
C LYS A 205 -5.35 4.82 22.66
N ILE A 206 -4.64 5.92 22.87
CA ILE A 206 -3.20 5.86 23.18
C ILE A 206 -3.09 5.61 24.69
N ALA A 207 -2.33 4.56 25.06
CA ALA A 207 -2.03 4.28 26.46
C ALA A 207 -1.13 5.39 27.03
N GLU A 208 -1.47 5.87 28.21
CA GLU A 208 -0.70 6.84 29.00
C GLU A 208 0.60 6.23 29.55
#